data_2b3fb5af35ba2f5370fe086fe9d7111f
#
_entry.id   2b3fb5af35ba2f5370fe086fe9d7111f
#
_cell.length_a   1.000
_cell.length_b   1.000
_cell.length_c   1.000
_cell.angle_alpha   90.00
_cell.angle_beta   90.00
_cell.angle_gamma   90.00
#
_symmetry.space_group_name_H-M   'P 1'
#
loop_
_entity.id
_entity.type
_entity.pdbx_description
1 polymer ?
#
loop_
_entity_poly.entity_id
_entity_poly.type
_entity_poly.pdbx_seq_one_letter_code
_entity_poly.pdbx_strand_id
1 'polypeptide(L)'
;MKFLVTGSGGQLGNGWQRSLKERSNDFVALDRGGLDICDAESIAKALDTHEPDVCVNTAAYTQVEKAETQTEEAYLGNVLGPKLLAEACAARGIQMVHYSTDYVFSGKLTDREIFEEGYPEDAPTDPINRYGATKFEGEQAVFKALPTALVLRVSWLCGLDGNNFVKAIINRAKTMGQLRVVNDQFGVPSFVPDVVEQSLFLIHHKQSGLFHLGSDGCISWYDFAKKIMEDAQVDVPIEAVDSSAFPTVAKRPHFSKLATKRLNDLGMPIHSWEIGCKTLVSALNDE
;
A
#
# COMPACT_ATOMS: atom_id res chain seq x y z
N MET A 1 -10.47 21.56 3.25
CA MET A 1 -9.45 21.00 2.32
C MET A 1 -10.17 20.26 1.23
N LYS A 2 -9.80 20.53 0.00
CA LYS A 2 -10.29 19.80 -1.18
C LYS A 2 -9.24 18.80 -1.63
N PHE A 3 -9.66 17.56 -1.82
CA PHE A 3 -8.78 16.46 -2.19
C PHE A 3 -8.95 16.10 -3.68
N LEU A 4 -7.84 15.77 -4.33
CA LEU A 4 -7.84 15.08 -5.61
C LEU A 4 -7.18 13.72 -5.42
N VAL A 5 -7.92 12.64 -5.70
CA VAL A 5 -7.44 11.25 -5.58
C VAL A 5 -7.23 10.67 -6.97
N THR A 6 -5.99 10.30 -7.31
CA THR A 6 -5.68 9.59 -8.56
C THR A 6 -5.85 8.09 -8.37
N GLY A 7 -5.99 7.32 -9.45
CA GLY A 7 -6.14 5.86 -9.35
C GLY A 7 -7.40 5.42 -8.60
N SER A 8 -8.47 6.18 -8.73
CA SER A 8 -9.72 6.05 -7.98
C SER A 8 -10.40 4.68 -8.07
N GLY A 9 -10.18 3.92 -9.15
CA GLY A 9 -10.71 2.56 -9.31
C GLY A 9 -9.92 1.47 -8.57
N GLY A 10 -8.77 1.82 -7.98
CA GLY A 10 -7.94 0.89 -7.21
C GLY A 10 -8.45 0.67 -5.79
N GLN A 11 -7.91 -0.35 -5.10
CA GLN A 11 -8.26 -0.71 -3.72
C GLN A 11 -8.15 0.49 -2.76
N LEU A 12 -7.01 1.18 -2.79
CA LEU A 12 -6.76 2.33 -1.91
C LEU A 12 -7.55 3.57 -2.35
N GLY A 13 -7.69 3.80 -3.67
CA GLY A 13 -8.49 4.90 -4.22
C GLY A 13 -9.96 4.83 -3.82
N ASN A 14 -10.55 3.64 -3.84
CA ASN A 14 -11.92 3.41 -3.34
C ASN A 14 -12.01 3.65 -1.82
N GLY A 15 -11.01 3.22 -1.05
CA GLY A 15 -10.97 3.48 0.39
C GLY A 15 -10.93 4.97 0.72
N TRP A 16 -10.12 5.73 -0.01
CA TRP A 16 -10.10 7.20 0.11
C TRP A 16 -11.46 7.82 -0.17
N GLN A 17 -12.12 7.43 -1.27
CA GLN A 17 -13.44 7.97 -1.63
C GLN A 17 -14.47 7.71 -0.53
N ARG A 18 -14.51 6.47 0.04
CA ARG A 18 -15.42 6.16 1.16
C ARG A 18 -15.14 7.06 2.36
N SER A 19 -13.90 7.10 2.82
CA SER A 19 -13.52 7.88 4.00
C SER A 19 -13.79 9.39 3.82
N LEU A 20 -13.48 9.96 2.67
CA LEU A 20 -13.73 11.37 2.38
C LEU A 20 -15.23 11.68 2.32
N LYS A 21 -16.03 10.80 1.74
CA LYS A 21 -17.48 10.91 1.68
C LYS A 21 -18.13 10.86 3.08
N GLU A 22 -17.72 9.89 3.90
CA GLU A 22 -18.21 9.74 5.28
C GLU A 22 -17.90 10.97 6.15
N ARG A 23 -16.76 11.61 5.91
CA ARG A 23 -16.32 12.83 6.61
C ARG A 23 -16.85 14.12 6.00
N SER A 24 -17.66 14.02 4.94
CA SER A 24 -18.19 15.19 4.20
C SER A 24 -17.09 16.13 3.69
N ASN A 25 -15.92 15.60 3.35
CA ASN A 25 -14.85 16.36 2.71
C ASN A 25 -15.18 16.65 1.25
N ASP A 26 -14.72 17.80 0.73
CA ASP A 26 -14.74 18.09 -0.70
C ASP A 26 -13.65 17.28 -1.41
N PHE A 27 -14.01 16.51 -2.43
CA PHE A 27 -13.03 15.72 -3.17
C PHE A 27 -13.44 15.43 -4.62
N VAL A 28 -12.44 15.18 -5.44
CA VAL A 28 -12.57 14.62 -6.78
C VAL A 28 -11.71 13.37 -6.86
N ALA A 29 -12.26 12.29 -7.39
CA ALA A 29 -11.55 11.02 -7.56
C ALA A 29 -11.52 10.67 -9.05
N LEU A 30 -10.32 10.55 -9.61
CA LEU A 30 -10.08 10.35 -11.02
C LEU A 30 -9.37 9.01 -11.25
N ASP A 31 -9.91 8.23 -12.18
CA ASP A 31 -9.23 7.08 -12.75
C ASP A 31 -8.26 7.50 -13.87
N ARG A 32 -7.65 6.53 -14.55
CA ARG A 32 -6.71 6.81 -15.63
C ARG A 32 -7.33 7.57 -16.80
N GLY A 33 -8.63 7.40 -17.06
CA GLY A 33 -9.35 8.12 -18.10
C GLY A 33 -9.54 9.60 -17.78
N GLY A 34 -9.72 9.92 -16.49
CA GLY A 34 -9.86 11.29 -16.00
C GLY A 34 -8.54 12.00 -15.72
N LEU A 35 -7.51 11.23 -15.31
CA LEU A 35 -6.15 11.72 -15.06
C LEU A 35 -5.13 10.60 -15.32
N ASP A 36 -4.42 10.67 -16.46
CA ASP A 36 -3.23 9.85 -16.69
C ASP A 36 -2.02 10.52 -16.05
N ILE A 37 -1.47 9.90 -15.00
CA ILE A 37 -0.30 10.44 -14.29
C ILE A 37 0.98 10.42 -15.14
N CYS A 38 0.99 9.68 -16.25
CA CYS A 38 2.12 9.64 -17.19
C CYS A 38 2.05 10.74 -18.26
N ASP A 39 0.99 11.57 -18.26
CA ASP A 39 0.76 12.66 -19.20
C ASP A 39 0.74 14.01 -18.45
N ALA A 40 1.74 14.86 -18.71
CA ALA A 40 1.87 16.16 -18.06
C ALA A 40 0.69 17.12 -18.38
N GLU A 41 0.10 17.04 -19.59
CA GLU A 41 -1.04 17.86 -19.96
C GLU A 41 -2.31 17.41 -19.23
N SER A 42 -2.52 16.09 -19.11
CA SER A 42 -3.60 15.50 -18.32
C SER A 42 -3.52 15.92 -16.85
N ILE A 43 -2.31 15.87 -16.27
CA ILE A 43 -2.06 16.30 -14.88
C ILE A 43 -2.38 17.80 -14.74
N ALA A 44 -1.80 18.64 -15.57
CA ALA A 44 -2.00 20.09 -15.49
C ALA A 44 -3.49 20.45 -15.60
N LYS A 45 -4.19 19.89 -16.59
CA LYS A 45 -5.63 20.09 -16.80
C LYS A 45 -6.45 19.70 -15.56
N ALA A 46 -6.16 18.53 -14.95
CA ALA A 46 -6.88 18.07 -13.77
C ALA A 46 -6.65 18.98 -12.56
N LEU A 47 -5.39 19.34 -12.29
CA LEU A 47 -5.05 20.22 -11.16
C LEU A 47 -5.62 21.63 -11.34
N ASP A 48 -5.56 22.21 -12.55
CA ASP A 48 -6.09 23.56 -12.84
C ASP A 48 -7.64 23.58 -12.84
N THR A 49 -8.29 22.48 -13.25
CA THR A 49 -9.76 22.40 -13.23
C THR A 49 -10.31 22.25 -11.84
N HIS A 50 -9.63 21.47 -11.00
CA HIS A 50 -10.17 21.09 -9.70
C HIS A 50 -9.57 21.87 -8.54
N GLU A 51 -8.42 22.52 -8.70
CA GLU A 51 -7.74 23.35 -7.69
C GLU A 51 -7.72 22.69 -6.30
N PRO A 52 -7.14 21.45 -6.15
CA PRO A 52 -7.12 20.77 -4.87
C PRO A 52 -6.08 21.37 -3.92
N ASP A 53 -6.37 21.31 -2.61
CA ASP A 53 -5.37 21.58 -1.56
C ASP A 53 -4.39 20.41 -1.41
N VAL A 54 -4.88 19.18 -1.60
CA VAL A 54 -4.13 17.92 -1.41
C VAL A 54 -4.34 16.99 -2.61
N CYS A 55 -3.25 16.54 -3.21
CA CYS A 55 -3.24 15.51 -4.25
C CYS A 55 -2.79 14.18 -3.66
N VAL A 56 -3.68 13.19 -3.62
CA VAL A 56 -3.43 11.84 -3.11
C VAL A 56 -3.18 10.91 -4.29
N ASN A 57 -1.93 10.50 -4.48
CA ASN A 57 -1.56 9.60 -5.56
C ASN A 57 -1.64 8.13 -5.12
N THR A 58 -2.74 7.46 -5.45
CA THR A 58 -2.92 6.01 -5.30
C THR A 58 -2.68 5.24 -6.60
N ALA A 59 -2.44 5.95 -7.71
CA ALA A 59 -2.12 5.32 -8.99
C ALA A 59 -0.70 4.72 -8.96
N ALA A 60 -0.57 3.47 -9.38
CA ALA A 60 0.70 2.77 -9.48
C ALA A 60 0.60 1.55 -10.40
N TYR A 61 1.72 1.09 -10.90
CA TYR A 61 1.85 -0.24 -11.49
C TYR A 61 2.10 -1.26 -10.37
N THR A 62 1.13 -2.11 -10.06
CA THR A 62 1.17 -3.01 -8.88
C THR A 62 1.33 -4.50 -9.23
N GLN A 63 1.49 -4.85 -10.51
CA GLN A 63 1.62 -6.24 -10.95
C GLN A 63 3.07 -6.73 -10.76
N VAL A 64 3.40 -7.14 -9.53
CA VAL A 64 4.78 -7.49 -9.11
C VAL A 64 5.45 -8.50 -10.04
N GLU A 65 4.75 -9.58 -10.43
CA GLU A 65 5.28 -10.60 -11.34
C GLU A 65 5.57 -10.03 -12.74
N LYS A 66 4.62 -9.26 -13.28
CA LYS A 66 4.78 -8.69 -14.62
C LYS A 66 5.80 -7.56 -14.68
N ALA A 67 6.10 -6.90 -13.56
CA ALA A 67 7.13 -5.87 -13.51
C ALA A 67 8.51 -6.39 -13.93
N GLU A 68 8.78 -7.69 -13.76
CA GLU A 68 10.03 -8.32 -14.21
C GLU A 68 10.19 -8.32 -15.74
N THR A 69 9.08 -8.30 -16.49
CA THR A 69 9.07 -8.32 -17.97
C THR A 69 8.50 -7.05 -18.58
N GLN A 70 7.56 -6.38 -17.94
CA GLN A 70 6.95 -5.11 -18.36
C GLN A 70 7.65 -3.94 -17.63
N THR A 71 8.96 -3.85 -17.82
CA THR A 71 9.81 -2.91 -17.06
C THR A 71 9.52 -1.45 -17.42
N GLU A 72 9.12 -1.17 -18.66
CA GLU A 72 8.78 0.18 -19.12
C GLU A 72 7.47 0.66 -18.49
N GLU A 73 6.43 -0.16 -18.49
CA GLU A 73 5.14 0.16 -17.88
C GLU A 73 5.28 0.34 -16.35
N ALA A 74 6.11 -0.49 -15.72
CA ALA A 74 6.42 -0.35 -14.30
C ALA A 74 7.18 0.97 -14.02
N TYR A 75 8.14 1.35 -14.87
CA TYR A 75 8.85 2.63 -14.76
C TYR A 75 7.90 3.82 -14.99
N LEU A 76 7.08 3.79 -16.04
CA LEU A 76 6.12 4.85 -16.31
C LEU A 76 5.16 5.06 -15.14
N GLY A 77 4.56 3.99 -14.63
CA GLY A 77 3.56 4.08 -13.56
C GLY A 77 4.14 4.37 -12.17
N ASN A 78 5.37 3.92 -11.88
CA ASN A 78 5.95 4.01 -10.54
C ASN A 78 7.03 5.09 -10.39
N VAL A 79 7.63 5.58 -11.48
CA VAL A 79 8.70 6.58 -11.44
C VAL A 79 8.29 7.86 -12.16
N LEU A 80 8.04 7.76 -13.48
CA LEU A 80 7.76 8.96 -14.30
C LEU A 80 6.46 9.64 -13.88
N GLY A 81 5.36 8.87 -13.75
CA GLY A 81 4.06 9.41 -13.37
C GLY A 81 4.08 10.13 -12.02
N PRO A 82 4.55 9.50 -10.92
CA PRO A 82 4.70 10.18 -9.64
C PRO A 82 5.59 11.40 -9.67
N LYS A 83 6.69 11.37 -10.46
CA LYS A 83 7.58 12.53 -10.66
C LYS A 83 6.84 13.71 -11.30
N LEU A 84 6.16 13.48 -12.43
CA LEU A 84 5.41 14.52 -13.14
C LEU A 84 4.32 15.13 -12.25
N LEU A 85 3.62 14.28 -11.50
CA LEU A 85 2.61 14.73 -10.54
C LEU A 85 3.21 15.58 -9.43
N ALA A 86 4.38 15.20 -8.89
CA ALA A 86 5.08 15.95 -7.86
C ALA A 86 5.56 17.30 -8.38
N GLU A 87 6.12 17.38 -9.61
CA GLU A 87 6.51 18.61 -10.28
C GLU A 87 5.31 19.57 -10.45
N ALA A 88 4.17 19.04 -10.89
CA ALA A 88 2.95 19.82 -11.08
C ALA A 88 2.35 20.32 -9.76
N CYS A 89 2.38 19.49 -8.70
CA CYS A 89 1.98 19.89 -7.35
C CYS A 89 2.90 20.97 -6.78
N ALA A 90 4.23 20.81 -6.94
CA ALA A 90 5.21 21.81 -6.50
C ALA A 90 4.97 23.19 -7.13
N ALA A 91 4.72 23.23 -8.44
CA ALA A 91 4.45 24.47 -9.17
C ALA A 91 3.18 25.21 -8.71
N ARG A 92 2.25 24.50 -8.05
CA ARG A 92 0.95 25.03 -7.60
C ARG A 92 0.82 25.15 -6.08
N GLY A 93 1.85 24.77 -5.31
CA GLY A 93 1.79 24.75 -3.85
C GLY A 93 0.81 23.72 -3.27
N ILE A 94 0.49 22.68 -4.03
CA ILE A 94 -0.42 21.59 -3.62
C ILE A 94 0.36 20.59 -2.77
N GLN A 95 -0.16 20.20 -1.61
CA GLN A 95 0.39 19.11 -0.82
C GLN A 95 0.23 17.78 -1.57
N MET A 96 1.29 16.98 -1.68
CA MET A 96 1.21 15.65 -2.31
C MET A 96 1.39 14.54 -1.29
N VAL A 97 0.53 13.53 -1.38
CA VAL A 97 0.65 12.24 -0.71
C VAL A 97 0.93 11.17 -1.76
N HIS A 98 2.00 10.39 -1.57
CA HIS A 98 2.38 9.32 -2.49
C HIS A 98 2.58 8.00 -1.74
N TYR A 99 1.98 6.91 -2.24
CA TYR A 99 2.11 5.59 -1.64
C TYR A 99 3.26 4.79 -2.26
N SER A 100 4.07 4.21 -1.37
CA SER A 100 5.16 3.28 -1.70
C SER A 100 4.93 1.92 -1.01
N THR A 101 5.98 1.12 -0.87
CA THR A 101 5.90 -0.30 -0.51
C THR A 101 7.04 -0.73 0.42
N ASP A 102 6.82 -1.81 1.16
CA ASP A 102 7.81 -2.60 1.89
C ASP A 102 8.85 -3.28 0.98
N TYR A 103 8.54 -3.50 -0.30
CA TYR A 103 9.45 -4.10 -1.30
C TYR A 103 10.68 -3.27 -1.64
N VAL A 104 10.82 -2.08 -1.06
CA VAL A 104 12.05 -1.27 -1.16
C VAL A 104 13.21 -1.84 -0.33
N PHE A 105 12.94 -2.75 0.58
CA PHE A 105 13.93 -3.37 1.46
C PHE A 105 14.44 -4.71 0.91
N SER A 106 15.58 -5.18 1.45
CA SER A 106 16.23 -6.44 1.06
C SER A 106 15.39 -7.69 1.33
N GLY A 107 14.52 -7.62 2.35
CA GLY A 107 13.62 -8.69 2.71
C GLY A 107 14.29 -9.98 3.15
N LYS A 108 15.55 -9.96 3.61
CA LYS A 108 16.26 -11.14 4.10
C LYS A 108 15.68 -11.63 5.41
N LEU A 109 15.64 -12.93 5.62
CA LEU A 109 15.14 -13.48 6.88
C LEU A 109 15.97 -13.02 8.09
N THR A 110 17.29 -12.85 7.90
CA THR A 110 18.22 -12.34 8.91
C THR A 110 17.92 -10.92 9.37
N ASP A 111 17.21 -10.13 8.54
CA ASP A 111 16.85 -8.77 8.90
C ASP A 111 15.81 -8.72 10.02
N ARG A 112 15.09 -9.83 10.25
CA ARG A 112 14.15 -9.99 11.38
C ARG A 112 14.85 -9.90 12.73
N GLU A 113 16.12 -10.34 12.81
CA GLU A 113 16.92 -10.28 14.04
C GLU A 113 17.54 -8.88 14.23
N ILE A 114 17.77 -8.16 13.11
CA ILE A 114 18.36 -6.81 13.13
C ILE A 114 17.27 -5.76 13.40
N PHE A 115 16.09 -5.93 12.81
CA PHE A 115 14.96 -5.02 12.89
C PHE A 115 13.76 -5.69 13.55
N GLU A 116 13.87 -6.03 14.84
CA GLU A 116 12.83 -6.74 15.59
C GLU A 116 11.46 -6.04 15.55
N GLU A 117 11.47 -4.70 15.62
CA GLU A 117 10.26 -3.87 15.50
C GLU A 117 9.81 -3.61 14.05
N GLY A 118 10.52 -4.14 13.07
CA GLY A 118 10.35 -3.88 11.64
C GLY A 118 11.39 -2.88 11.10
N TYR A 119 11.48 -2.77 9.77
CA TYR A 119 12.35 -1.79 9.13
C TYR A 119 11.90 -0.37 9.52
N PRO A 120 12.77 0.46 10.12
CA PRO A 120 12.48 1.89 10.28
C PRO A 120 12.59 2.63 8.94
N GLU A 121 12.08 3.86 8.87
CA GLU A 121 12.03 4.65 7.63
C GLU A 121 13.42 4.92 7.04
N ASP A 122 14.46 5.01 7.87
CA ASP A 122 15.84 5.26 7.50
C ASP A 122 16.69 3.99 7.32
N ALA A 123 16.08 2.80 7.40
CA ALA A 123 16.78 1.55 7.11
C ALA A 123 17.31 1.53 5.66
N PRO A 124 18.48 0.91 5.42
CA PRO A 124 19.02 0.78 4.08
C PRO A 124 18.04 0.07 3.14
N THR A 125 17.80 0.66 1.98
CA THR A 125 16.99 0.07 0.91
C THR A 125 17.83 -0.81 -0.01
N ASP A 126 17.31 -1.99 -0.39
CA ASP A 126 17.96 -2.94 -1.30
C ASP A 126 16.87 -3.82 -1.98
N PRO A 127 16.07 -3.23 -2.91
CA PRO A 127 14.93 -3.94 -3.50
C PRO A 127 15.39 -5.17 -4.31
N ILE A 128 14.73 -6.29 -4.07
CA ILE A 128 15.09 -7.60 -4.64
C ILE A 128 14.34 -7.97 -5.92
N ASN A 129 13.43 -7.11 -6.37
CA ASN A 129 12.64 -7.29 -7.59
C ASN A 129 12.39 -5.94 -8.29
N ARG A 130 11.95 -6.00 -9.54
CA ARG A 130 11.75 -4.81 -10.38
C ARG A 130 10.64 -3.89 -9.85
N TYR A 131 9.57 -4.46 -9.30
CA TYR A 131 8.52 -3.67 -8.66
C TYR A 131 9.06 -2.79 -7.53
N GLY A 132 9.76 -3.41 -6.57
CA GLY A 132 10.37 -2.68 -5.45
C GLY A 132 11.37 -1.62 -5.91
N ALA A 133 12.21 -1.96 -6.91
CA ALA A 133 13.17 -1.02 -7.47
C ALA A 133 12.48 0.21 -8.08
N THR A 134 11.45 0.02 -8.91
CA THR A 134 10.73 1.15 -9.51
C THR A 134 9.95 1.97 -8.48
N LYS A 135 9.41 1.34 -7.43
CA LYS A 135 8.76 2.08 -6.33
C LYS A 135 9.77 2.93 -5.57
N PHE A 136 10.95 2.40 -5.27
CA PHE A 136 12.02 3.16 -4.63
C PHE A 136 12.55 4.31 -5.50
N GLU A 137 12.79 4.06 -6.79
CA GLU A 137 13.14 5.10 -7.75
C GLU A 137 12.08 6.22 -7.79
N GLY A 138 10.80 5.85 -7.68
CA GLY A 138 9.66 6.78 -7.59
C GLY A 138 9.70 7.64 -6.34
N GLU A 139 9.99 7.07 -5.15
CA GLU A 139 10.18 7.84 -3.92
C GLU A 139 11.23 8.93 -4.10
N GLN A 140 12.40 8.55 -4.67
CA GLN A 140 13.51 9.46 -4.92
C GLN A 140 13.12 10.58 -5.92
N ALA A 141 12.40 10.22 -6.98
CA ALA A 141 11.93 11.18 -7.97
C ALA A 141 10.91 12.17 -7.40
N VAL A 142 9.98 11.70 -6.56
CA VAL A 142 9.00 12.54 -5.85
C VAL A 142 9.70 13.50 -4.90
N PHE A 143 10.60 13.04 -4.03
CA PHE A 143 11.32 13.92 -3.10
C PHE A 143 12.22 14.93 -3.81
N LYS A 144 12.82 14.56 -4.95
CA LYS A 144 13.60 15.50 -5.76
C LYS A 144 12.74 16.62 -6.34
N ALA A 145 11.51 16.30 -6.77
CA ALA A 145 10.57 17.27 -7.38
C ALA A 145 9.84 18.09 -6.32
N LEU A 146 9.44 17.47 -5.22
CA LEU A 146 8.70 18.09 -4.12
C LEU A 146 9.23 17.59 -2.76
N PRO A 147 10.27 18.20 -2.19
CA PRO A 147 10.88 17.77 -0.92
C PRO A 147 9.91 17.73 0.28
N THR A 148 8.80 18.46 0.19
CA THR A 148 7.74 18.49 1.21
C THR A 148 6.64 17.45 0.97
N ALA A 149 6.77 16.58 -0.03
CA ALA A 149 5.82 15.50 -0.26
C ALA A 149 5.73 14.58 0.97
N LEU A 150 4.56 14.02 1.21
CA LEU A 150 4.33 12.96 2.18
C LEU A 150 4.37 11.61 1.45
N VAL A 151 5.42 10.83 1.66
CA VAL A 151 5.60 9.49 1.07
C VAL A 151 5.29 8.44 2.12
N LEU A 152 4.41 7.50 1.79
CA LEU A 152 3.83 6.54 2.72
C LEU A 152 4.10 5.11 2.24
N ARG A 153 4.96 4.36 2.94
CA ARG A 153 5.17 2.95 2.66
C ARG A 153 4.12 2.10 3.38
N VAL A 154 3.55 1.16 2.65
CA VAL A 154 2.58 0.18 3.16
C VAL A 154 3.03 -1.23 2.80
N SER A 155 2.59 -2.23 3.57
CA SER A 155 2.81 -3.66 3.31
C SER A 155 1.48 -4.41 3.29
N TRP A 156 1.38 -5.47 2.49
CA TRP A 156 0.26 -6.42 2.50
C TRP A 156 -1.13 -5.75 2.52
N LEU A 157 -1.35 -4.79 1.62
CA LEU A 157 -2.56 -3.96 1.62
C LEU A 157 -3.82 -4.79 1.36
N CYS A 158 -4.79 -4.71 2.28
CA CYS A 158 -6.06 -5.41 2.25
C CYS A 158 -7.25 -4.45 2.43
N GLY A 159 -8.29 -4.61 1.61
CA GLY A 159 -9.51 -3.79 1.68
C GLY A 159 -10.70 -4.47 1.03
N LEU A 160 -11.86 -3.82 1.11
CA LEU A 160 -13.11 -4.31 0.52
C LEU A 160 -13.05 -4.39 -0.99
N ASP A 161 -12.34 -3.49 -1.65
CA ASP A 161 -12.27 -3.44 -3.11
C ASP A 161 -11.03 -4.13 -3.65
N GLY A 162 -11.09 -4.42 -4.95
CA GLY A 162 -9.98 -5.02 -5.68
C GLY A 162 -9.64 -6.44 -5.24
N ASN A 163 -8.51 -6.91 -5.71
CA ASN A 163 -7.97 -8.23 -5.38
C ASN A 163 -6.95 -8.11 -4.25
N ASN A 164 -7.09 -8.91 -3.20
CA ASN A 164 -6.15 -8.99 -2.10
C ASN A 164 -6.12 -10.40 -1.51
N PHE A 165 -5.20 -10.64 -0.59
CA PHE A 165 -4.98 -11.96 -0.01
C PHE A 165 -6.22 -12.46 0.75
N VAL A 166 -6.92 -11.61 1.51
CA VAL A 166 -8.10 -12.00 2.30
C VAL A 166 -9.18 -12.58 1.38
N LYS A 167 -9.55 -11.84 0.32
CA LYS A 167 -10.54 -12.31 -0.67
C LYS A 167 -10.09 -13.57 -1.39
N ALA A 168 -8.81 -13.63 -1.79
CA ALA A 168 -8.25 -14.77 -2.49
C ALA A 168 -8.29 -16.05 -1.64
N ILE A 169 -7.94 -15.97 -0.36
CA ILE A 169 -7.93 -17.10 0.57
C ILE A 169 -9.35 -17.58 0.85
N ILE A 170 -10.31 -16.69 1.12
CA ILE A 170 -11.71 -17.06 1.34
C ILE A 170 -12.29 -17.77 0.11
N ASN A 171 -12.08 -17.22 -1.09
CA ASN A 171 -12.56 -17.81 -2.33
C ASN A 171 -11.91 -19.18 -2.59
N ARG A 172 -10.60 -19.30 -2.33
CA ARG A 172 -9.88 -20.57 -2.53
C ARG A 172 -10.34 -21.63 -1.54
N ALA A 173 -10.58 -21.29 -0.30
CA ALA A 173 -11.14 -22.19 0.70
C ALA A 173 -12.50 -22.76 0.27
N LYS A 174 -13.40 -21.88 -0.18
CA LYS A 174 -14.74 -22.25 -0.65
C LYS A 174 -14.72 -23.15 -1.90
N THR A 175 -13.73 -22.96 -2.79
CA THR A 175 -13.67 -23.71 -4.06
C THR A 175 -12.89 -25.01 -3.99
N MET A 176 -11.82 -25.06 -3.18
CA MET A 176 -10.90 -26.20 -3.13
C MET A 176 -11.07 -27.08 -1.88
N GLY A 177 -11.74 -26.60 -0.84
CA GLY A 177 -11.92 -27.32 0.42
C GLY A 177 -10.63 -27.55 1.23
N GLN A 178 -9.50 -27.02 0.77
CA GLN A 178 -8.20 -27.08 1.45
C GLN A 178 -7.31 -25.92 0.97
N LEU A 179 -6.35 -25.52 1.80
CA LEU A 179 -5.40 -24.48 1.50
C LEU A 179 -3.96 -24.96 1.69
N ARG A 180 -3.04 -24.44 0.87
CA ARG A 180 -1.60 -24.50 1.08
C ARG A 180 -1.07 -23.08 1.10
N VAL A 181 -0.39 -22.68 2.18
CA VAL A 181 0.02 -21.29 2.39
C VAL A 181 1.46 -21.23 2.89
N VAL A 182 2.24 -20.27 2.36
CA VAL A 182 3.64 -20.08 2.75
C VAL A 182 3.77 -19.63 4.20
N ASN A 183 4.75 -20.20 4.92
CA ASN A 183 5.03 -19.90 6.31
C ASN A 183 6.43 -19.32 6.58
N ASP A 184 7.21 -19.09 5.51
CA ASP A 184 8.58 -18.56 5.55
C ASP A 184 8.70 -17.12 5.07
N GLN A 185 7.57 -16.42 4.89
CA GLN A 185 7.49 -15.00 4.58
C GLN A 185 6.73 -14.29 5.69
N PHE A 186 7.39 -13.30 6.32
CA PHE A 186 6.91 -12.60 7.52
C PHE A 186 6.71 -11.10 7.24
N GLY A 187 5.61 -10.56 7.73
CA GLY A 187 5.23 -9.16 7.60
C GLY A 187 4.03 -8.84 8.46
N VAL A 188 3.33 -7.78 8.12
CA VAL A 188 2.07 -7.41 8.77
C VAL A 188 1.10 -6.84 7.73
N PRO A 189 -0.19 -7.21 7.73
CA PRO A 189 -1.17 -6.64 6.83
C PRO A 189 -1.47 -5.19 7.18
N SER A 190 -1.68 -4.36 6.16
CA SER A 190 -2.21 -3.00 6.28
C SER A 190 -3.64 -2.98 5.75
N PHE A 191 -4.57 -2.53 6.57
CA PHE A 191 -5.98 -2.43 6.15
C PHE A 191 -6.29 -1.04 5.60
N VAL A 192 -7.00 -1.00 4.47
CA VAL A 192 -7.27 0.25 3.75
C VAL A 192 -7.91 1.32 4.64
N PRO A 193 -8.91 1.04 5.50
CA PRO A 193 -9.45 2.05 6.40
C PRO A 193 -8.40 2.66 7.33
N ASP A 194 -7.54 1.82 7.95
CA ASP A 194 -6.49 2.29 8.85
C ASP A 194 -5.43 3.10 8.10
N VAL A 195 -5.03 2.66 6.90
CA VAL A 195 -4.07 3.38 6.04
C VAL A 195 -4.60 4.78 5.69
N VAL A 196 -5.87 4.89 5.34
CA VAL A 196 -6.49 6.20 5.04
C VAL A 196 -6.58 7.07 6.29
N GLU A 197 -6.96 6.52 7.43
CA GLU A 197 -7.01 7.23 8.71
C GLU A 197 -5.63 7.77 9.12
N GLN A 198 -4.61 6.93 9.08
CA GLN A 198 -3.22 7.29 9.37
C GLN A 198 -2.71 8.37 8.40
N SER A 199 -3.07 8.28 7.11
CA SER A 199 -2.72 9.29 6.11
C SER A 199 -3.40 10.64 6.40
N LEU A 200 -4.70 10.64 6.71
CA LEU A 200 -5.44 11.84 7.09
C LEU A 200 -4.87 12.48 8.36
N PHE A 201 -4.50 11.66 9.35
CA PHE A 201 -3.83 12.15 10.56
C PHE A 201 -2.55 12.91 10.21
N LEU A 202 -1.68 12.35 9.37
CA LEU A 202 -0.43 13.01 8.95
C LEU A 202 -0.68 14.31 8.17
N ILE A 203 -1.69 14.33 7.27
CA ILE A 203 -2.09 15.52 6.52
C ILE A 203 -2.57 16.64 7.47
N HIS A 204 -3.48 16.31 8.40
CA HIS A 204 -4.02 17.28 9.36
C HIS A 204 -2.94 17.83 10.29
N HIS A 205 -1.93 17.03 10.62
CA HIS A 205 -0.76 17.47 11.41
C HIS A 205 0.34 18.09 10.55
N LYS A 206 0.05 18.39 9.26
CA LYS A 206 0.98 19.03 8.30
C LYS A 206 2.34 18.35 8.22
N GLN A 207 2.33 17.01 8.30
CA GLN A 207 3.56 16.23 8.19
C GLN A 207 4.03 16.16 6.74
N SER A 208 5.34 15.98 6.58
CA SER A 208 6.02 15.75 5.30
C SER A 208 7.16 14.75 5.49
N GLY A 209 7.70 14.25 4.38
CA GLY A 209 8.76 13.25 4.40
C GLY A 209 8.21 11.82 4.38
N LEU A 210 9.03 10.85 4.80
CA LEU A 210 8.74 9.44 4.70
C LEU A 210 8.13 8.91 5.99
N PHE A 211 7.02 8.16 5.88
CA PHE A 211 6.40 7.45 7.00
C PHE A 211 6.03 6.02 6.58
N HIS A 212 6.04 5.12 7.54
CA HIS A 212 5.49 3.78 7.42
C HIS A 212 4.09 3.73 8.02
N LEU A 213 3.16 3.11 7.29
CA LEU A 213 1.77 2.92 7.73
C LEU A 213 1.45 1.42 7.80
N GLY A 214 0.58 1.06 8.72
CA GLY A 214 0.09 -0.31 8.86
C GLY A 214 -0.42 -0.62 10.24
N SER A 215 -0.55 -1.90 10.51
CA SER A 215 -0.98 -2.44 11.81
C SER A 215 0.23 -2.87 12.65
N ASP A 216 0.01 -3.11 13.93
CA ASP A 216 0.99 -3.77 14.80
C ASP A 216 0.95 -5.29 14.67
N GLY A 217 2.12 -5.94 14.81
CA GLY A 217 2.30 -7.38 14.72
C GLY A 217 3.43 -7.80 13.79
N CYS A 218 3.67 -9.10 13.73
CA CYS A 218 4.56 -9.75 12.74
C CYS A 218 4.16 -11.21 12.59
N ILE A 219 3.64 -11.57 11.44
CA ILE A 219 3.04 -12.89 11.18
C ILE A 219 3.51 -13.44 9.83
N SER A 220 3.35 -14.74 9.63
CA SER A 220 3.49 -15.36 8.32
C SER A 220 2.18 -15.26 7.52
N TRP A 221 2.25 -15.45 6.18
CA TRP A 221 1.03 -15.60 5.37
C TRP A 221 0.17 -16.79 5.84
N TYR A 222 0.80 -17.85 6.36
CA TYR A 222 0.10 -19.00 6.93
C TYR A 222 -0.71 -18.60 8.18
N ASP A 223 -0.12 -17.86 9.11
CA ASP A 223 -0.83 -17.40 10.30
C ASP A 223 -1.97 -16.44 9.93
N PHE A 224 -1.73 -15.58 8.94
CA PHE A 224 -2.79 -14.69 8.42
C PHE A 224 -3.95 -15.48 7.82
N ALA A 225 -3.66 -16.51 7.01
CA ALA A 225 -4.71 -17.37 6.44
C ALA A 225 -5.52 -18.09 7.52
N LYS A 226 -4.87 -18.59 8.58
CA LYS A 226 -5.57 -19.20 9.73
C LYS A 226 -6.55 -18.24 10.38
N LYS A 227 -6.11 -17.01 10.65
CA LYS A 227 -6.96 -15.98 11.26
C LYS A 227 -8.13 -15.58 10.35
N ILE A 228 -7.90 -15.45 9.05
CA ILE A 228 -8.96 -15.18 8.07
C ILE A 228 -10.02 -16.29 8.11
N MET A 229 -9.62 -17.57 8.15
CA MET A 229 -10.55 -18.70 8.20
C MET A 229 -11.33 -18.76 9.50
N GLU A 230 -10.65 -18.48 10.63
CA GLU A 230 -11.31 -18.33 11.95
C GLU A 230 -12.39 -17.24 11.92
N ASP A 231 -12.04 -16.04 11.46
CA ASP A 231 -12.95 -14.90 11.41
C ASP A 231 -14.09 -15.11 10.40
N ALA A 232 -13.82 -15.80 9.29
CA ALA A 232 -14.82 -16.16 8.29
C ALA A 232 -15.70 -17.37 8.69
N GLN A 233 -15.40 -18.03 9.81
CA GLN A 233 -16.05 -19.25 10.28
C GLN A 233 -16.02 -20.37 9.22
N VAL A 234 -14.92 -20.49 8.48
CA VAL A 234 -14.69 -21.50 7.44
C VAL A 234 -13.71 -22.55 7.96
N ASP A 235 -14.18 -23.76 8.16
CA ASP A 235 -13.34 -24.88 8.62
C ASP A 235 -12.81 -25.68 7.41
N VAL A 236 -11.54 -25.47 7.07
CA VAL A 236 -10.83 -26.20 6.02
C VAL A 236 -9.39 -26.51 6.47
N PRO A 237 -8.81 -27.64 6.05
CA PRO A 237 -7.40 -27.91 6.30
C PRO A 237 -6.49 -26.84 5.68
N ILE A 238 -5.52 -26.36 6.46
CA ILE A 238 -4.50 -25.40 5.99
C ILE A 238 -3.13 -26.01 6.21
N GLU A 239 -2.44 -26.33 5.12
CA GLU A 239 -1.07 -26.85 5.11
C GLU A 239 -0.07 -25.71 5.05
N ALA A 240 0.87 -25.67 6.00
CA ALA A 240 2.02 -24.77 5.95
C ALA A 240 3.06 -25.32 4.95
N VAL A 241 3.49 -24.49 4.02
CA VAL A 241 4.53 -24.82 3.04
C VAL A 241 5.58 -23.73 2.99
N ASP A 242 6.77 -24.03 2.50
CA ASP A 242 7.78 -23.00 2.21
C ASP A 242 7.56 -22.37 0.83
N SER A 243 8.28 -21.27 0.55
CA SER A 243 8.17 -20.51 -0.71
C SER A 243 8.49 -21.32 -1.95
N SER A 244 9.25 -22.43 -1.85
CA SER A 244 9.58 -23.29 -3.01
C SER A 244 8.36 -24.01 -3.58
N ALA A 245 7.29 -24.16 -2.79
CA ALA A 245 6.03 -24.74 -3.23
C ALA A 245 5.28 -23.85 -4.26
N PHE A 246 5.62 -22.55 -4.34
CA PHE A 246 5.02 -21.59 -5.27
C PHE A 246 6.11 -20.75 -5.96
N PRO A 247 6.82 -21.33 -6.94
CA PRO A 247 7.86 -20.61 -7.65
C PRO A 247 7.28 -19.39 -8.37
N THR A 248 7.94 -18.24 -8.18
CA THR A 248 7.58 -16.93 -8.76
C THR A 248 8.76 -16.37 -9.55
N VAL A 249 8.49 -15.54 -10.56
CA VAL A 249 9.53 -14.84 -11.33
C VAL A 249 10.12 -13.72 -10.47
N ALA A 250 9.26 -12.92 -9.87
CA ALA A 250 9.68 -11.87 -8.93
C ALA A 250 10.02 -12.49 -7.57
N LYS A 251 11.22 -12.25 -7.07
CA LYS A 251 11.63 -12.68 -5.72
C LYS A 251 10.72 -12.03 -4.68
N ARG A 252 10.28 -12.81 -3.69
CA ARG A 252 9.46 -12.32 -2.58
C ARG A 252 10.32 -12.13 -1.32
N PRO A 253 10.10 -11.06 -0.56
CA PRO A 253 10.80 -10.87 0.71
C PRO A 253 10.38 -11.94 1.73
N HIS A 254 11.37 -12.48 2.47
CA HIS A 254 11.10 -13.35 3.63
C HIS A 254 10.73 -12.54 4.87
N PHE A 255 11.14 -11.27 4.92
CA PHE A 255 10.77 -10.35 6.00
C PHE A 255 10.44 -8.97 5.42
N SER A 256 9.25 -8.45 5.74
CA SER A 256 8.77 -7.18 5.20
C SER A 256 7.96 -6.34 6.22
N LYS A 257 8.12 -6.62 7.53
CA LYS A 257 7.51 -5.81 8.58
C LYS A 257 8.05 -4.38 8.52
N LEU A 258 7.16 -3.40 8.47
CA LEU A 258 7.47 -1.98 8.58
C LEU A 258 7.31 -1.53 10.04
N ALA A 259 8.27 -0.79 10.57
CA ALA A 259 8.14 -0.16 11.88
C ALA A 259 7.24 1.09 11.76
N THR A 260 6.22 1.17 12.59
CA THR A 260 5.28 2.31 12.64
C THR A 260 5.57 3.24 13.82
N LYS A 261 6.76 3.11 14.41
CA LYS A 261 7.15 3.87 15.61
C LYS A 261 7.05 5.39 15.40
N ARG A 262 7.55 5.90 14.28
CA ARG A 262 7.51 7.34 13.95
C ARG A 262 6.08 7.88 13.95
N LEU A 263 5.12 7.12 13.41
CA LEU A 263 3.72 7.49 13.39
C LEU A 263 3.10 7.43 14.79
N ASN A 264 3.42 6.39 15.56
CA ASN A 264 2.96 6.23 16.94
C ASN A 264 3.51 7.34 17.88
N ASP A 265 4.77 7.75 17.70
CA ASP A 265 5.39 8.83 18.47
C ASP A 265 4.71 10.19 18.23
N LEU A 266 4.01 10.38 17.10
CA LEU A 266 3.17 11.55 16.83
C LEU A 266 1.79 11.49 17.51
N GLY A 267 1.48 10.39 18.17
CA GLY A 267 0.23 10.18 18.90
C GLY A 267 -0.87 9.47 18.07
N MET A 268 -0.54 8.90 16.89
CA MET A 268 -1.47 8.06 16.14
C MET A 268 -1.47 6.64 16.70
N PRO A 269 -2.58 6.14 17.28
CA PRO A 269 -2.67 4.77 17.76
C PRO A 269 -2.50 3.76 16.62
N ILE A 270 -1.66 2.74 16.84
CA ILE A 270 -1.50 1.64 15.89
C ILE A 270 -2.26 0.42 16.43
N HIS A 271 -3.25 -0.01 15.69
CA HIS A 271 -4.07 -1.16 16.07
C HIS A 271 -3.37 -2.47 15.69
N SER A 272 -3.66 -3.51 16.47
CA SER A 272 -3.26 -4.87 16.11
C SER A 272 -3.94 -5.31 14.80
N TRP A 273 -3.21 -6.06 13.99
CA TRP A 273 -3.68 -6.56 12.70
C TRP A 273 -4.93 -7.47 12.81
N GLU A 274 -5.14 -8.14 13.95
CA GLU A 274 -6.31 -8.99 14.17
C GLU A 274 -7.62 -8.18 14.14
N ILE A 275 -7.58 -6.95 14.64
CA ILE A 275 -8.75 -6.06 14.64
C ILE A 275 -9.15 -5.74 13.19
N GLY A 276 -8.18 -5.34 12.37
CA GLY A 276 -8.42 -5.03 10.96
C GLY A 276 -8.85 -6.27 10.16
N CYS A 277 -8.26 -7.45 10.44
CA CYS A 277 -8.65 -8.71 9.83
C CYS A 277 -10.13 -9.02 10.11
N LYS A 278 -10.52 -9.04 11.37
CA LYS A 278 -11.91 -9.30 11.79
C LYS A 278 -12.89 -8.32 11.17
N THR A 279 -12.56 -7.03 11.17
CA THR A 279 -13.42 -5.98 10.58
C THR A 279 -13.60 -6.21 9.07
N LEU A 280 -12.51 -6.47 8.34
CA LEU A 280 -12.58 -6.71 6.90
C LEU A 280 -13.35 -7.98 6.56
N VAL A 281 -13.10 -9.09 7.28
CA VAL A 281 -13.80 -10.36 7.03
C VAL A 281 -15.29 -10.23 7.33
N SER A 282 -15.67 -9.55 8.41
CA SER A 282 -17.09 -9.30 8.73
C SER A 282 -17.77 -8.52 7.60
N ALA A 283 -17.14 -7.43 7.13
CA ALA A 283 -17.71 -6.63 6.04
C ALA A 283 -17.83 -7.41 4.70
N LEU A 284 -16.91 -8.35 4.43
CA LEU A 284 -16.99 -9.23 3.25
C LEU A 284 -18.06 -10.33 3.36
N ASN A 285 -18.51 -10.66 4.56
CA ASN A 285 -19.60 -11.61 4.77
C ASN A 285 -20.99 -10.95 4.66
N ASP A 286 -21.05 -9.62 4.81
CA ASP A 286 -22.30 -8.83 4.73
C ASP A 286 -22.63 -8.40 3.27
N GLU A 287 -21.68 -8.56 2.30
CA GLU A 287 -21.88 -8.34 0.87
C GLU A 287 -22.47 -9.58 0.16
#